data_37d384a59d71f646b74170f5eb3bdf36
#
_entry.id   37d384a59d71f646b74170f5eb3bdf36
#
_cell.length_a   1.000
_cell.length_b   1.000
_cell.length_c   1.000
_cell.angle_alpha   90.00
_cell.angle_beta   90.00
_cell.angle_gamma   90.00
#
_symmetry.space_group_name_H-M   'P 1'
#
loop_
_entity.id
_entity.type
_entity.pdbx_description
1 polymer ?
#
loop_
_entity_poly.entity_id
_entity_poly.type
_entity_poly.pdbx_seq_one_letter_code
_entity_poly.pdbx_strand_id
1 'polypeptide(L)'
;MRPQERVRQIARELSGVLPRSVGALAGDGDWSAWSPRGLRQLGEVALDELVVTGMTLTASPPALHSETSGYAAVAETLSGLSVAEAYPAPDRLQVRRSRRRLAGQLAFEEITYEHDSRLPDCLSQYGAPAPAVCNVERHRGGPRPWLIWVHGAGQGGLSDFVVARIGRIHHRLGYNIAMPIQPGHGVRRRWFPTYPDTDPVSNVAGMMRAVSEVRAVVGWVQPQASTTVLSGLSLGSGVTALVAALEPGLDGVALYTPILGLNGMIANHLHRWGGAADAVSAVLASSEVAALTAVIDPLANPPLVPPEHRLIVGAWNDQMAMRAPALAMHERWGGRLHWHDGGHVGHLFSGRVQAVTEAFLRDVASQGWFE
;
A
#
# COMPACT_ATOMS: atom_id res chain seq x y z
N MET A 1 5.66 24.62 -16.60
CA MET A 1 6.90 24.12 -17.23
C MET A 1 6.80 24.25 -18.74
N ARG A 2 7.81 24.82 -19.41
CA ARG A 2 7.83 24.98 -20.87
C ARG A 2 8.00 23.63 -21.56
N PRO A 3 7.49 23.39 -22.79
CA PRO A 3 7.62 22.11 -23.49
C PRO A 3 9.07 21.61 -23.61
N GLN A 4 10.03 22.50 -23.86
CA GLN A 4 11.45 22.15 -23.94
C GLN A 4 12.04 21.68 -22.61
N GLU A 5 11.62 22.25 -21.49
CA GLU A 5 12.03 21.82 -20.14
C GLU A 5 11.49 20.43 -19.84
N ARG A 6 10.25 20.15 -20.26
CA ARG A 6 9.64 18.84 -20.12
C ARG A 6 10.38 17.76 -20.91
N VAL A 7 10.74 18.05 -22.16
CA VAL A 7 11.52 17.12 -22.99
C VAL A 7 12.90 16.82 -22.34
N ARG A 8 13.56 17.86 -21.83
CA ARG A 8 14.86 17.69 -21.14
C ARG A 8 14.71 16.85 -19.85
N GLN A 9 13.64 17.08 -19.10
CA GLN A 9 13.36 16.27 -17.90
C GLN A 9 13.14 14.80 -18.28
N ILE A 10 12.33 14.52 -19.28
CA ILE A 10 12.08 13.14 -19.76
C ILE A 10 13.38 12.49 -20.19
N ALA A 11 14.18 13.16 -21.00
CA ALA A 11 15.46 12.63 -21.46
C ALA A 11 16.41 12.32 -20.29
N ARG A 12 16.54 13.24 -19.33
CA ARG A 12 17.38 13.08 -18.14
C ARG A 12 16.92 11.89 -17.29
N GLU A 13 15.61 11.78 -17.00
CA GLU A 13 15.08 10.72 -16.17
C GLU A 13 15.24 9.35 -16.82
N LEU A 14 14.95 9.22 -18.12
CA LEU A 14 15.10 7.95 -18.85
C LEU A 14 16.57 7.54 -19.00
N SER A 15 17.47 8.49 -19.34
CA SER A 15 18.91 8.18 -19.45
C SER A 15 19.54 7.83 -18.11
N GLY A 16 18.96 8.28 -17.00
CA GLY A 16 19.42 7.99 -15.65
C GLY A 16 19.01 6.61 -15.11
N VAL A 17 18.05 5.91 -15.74
CA VAL A 17 17.55 4.62 -15.23
C VAL A 17 18.66 3.60 -15.04
N LEU A 18 19.42 3.30 -16.10
CA LEU A 18 20.47 2.28 -16.03
C LEU A 18 21.63 2.68 -15.11
N PRO A 19 22.20 3.89 -15.18
CA PRO A 19 23.22 4.32 -14.22
C PRO A 19 22.78 4.25 -12.75
N ARG A 20 21.56 4.66 -12.42
CA ARG A 20 21.04 4.55 -11.05
C ARG A 20 20.88 3.10 -10.63
N SER A 21 20.38 2.24 -11.52
CA SER A 21 20.23 0.80 -11.23
C SER A 21 21.56 0.11 -10.96
N VAL A 22 22.59 0.42 -11.75
CA VAL A 22 23.94 -0.09 -11.53
C VAL A 22 24.52 0.46 -10.22
N GLY A 23 24.35 1.76 -9.95
CA GLY A 23 24.82 2.39 -8.72
C GLY A 23 24.19 1.79 -7.47
N ALA A 24 22.91 1.47 -7.51
CA ALA A 24 22.19 0.83 -6.41
C ALA A 24 22.73 -0.58 -6.10
N LEU A 25 23.10 -1.36 -7.12
CA LEU A 25 23.62 -2.71 -6.94
C LEU A 25 25.11 -2.73 -6.62
N ALA A 26 25.89 -1.78 -7.12
CA ALA A 26 27.34 -1.72 -6.90
C ALA A 26 27.72 -1.50 -5.42
N GLY A 27 26.81 -0.95 -4.61
CA GLY A 27 27.00 -0.79 -3.16
C GLY A 27 26.95 -2.09 -2.35
N ASP A 28 26.39 -3.16 -2.90
CA ASP A 28 26.20 -4.45 -2.21
C ASP A 28 27.38 -5.45 -2.39
N GLY A 29 28.58 -5.00 -2.66
CA GLY A 29 29.86 -5.74 -2.64
C GLY A 29 30.00 -7.02 -3.49
N ASP A 30 28.98 -7.86 -3.53
CA ASP A 30 28.99 -9.17 -4.21
C ASP A 30 28.22 -9.19 -5.54
N TRP A 31 27.73 -8.04 -6.02
CA TRP A 31 26.97 -7.99 -7.27
C TRP A 31 27.89 -8.08 -8.50
N SER A 32 27.50 -8.90 -9.46
CA SER A 32 28.22 -9.03 -10.75
C SER A 32 27.24 -9.03 -11.92
N ALA A 33 27.38 -8.06 -12.81
CA ALA A 33 26.61 -7.98 -14.06
C ALA A 33 26.83 -9.19 -15.00
N TRP A 34 27.89 -9.97 -14.80
CA TRP A 34 28.21 -11.12 -15.64
C TRP A 34 27.61 -12.43 -15.16
N SER A 35 26.82 -12.43 -14.08
CA SER A 35 26.12 -13.61 -13.59
C SER A 35 24.63 -13.56 -13.97
N PRO A 36 23.97 -14.72 -14.23
CA PRO A 36 22.53 -14.76 -14.47
C PRO A 36 21.70 -14.13 -13.33
N ARG A 37 22.16 -14.30 -12.08
CA ARG A 37 21.56 -13.67 -10.91
C ARG A 37 21.68 -12.16 -10.96
N GLY A 38 22.88 -11.64 -11.23
CA GLY A 38 23.14 -10.20 -11.27
C GLY A 38 22.43 -9.51 -12.43
N LEU A 39 22.32 -10.17 -13.60
CA LEU A 39 21.51 -9.65 -14.72
C LEU A 39 20.03 -9.57 -14.37
N ARG A 40 19.48 -10.57 -13.69
CA ARG A 40 18.10 -10.54 -13.20
C ARG A 40 17.90 -9.40 -12.20
N GLN A 41 18.79 -9.27 -11.20
CA GLN A 41 18.72 -8.18 -10.22
C GLN A 41 18.77 -6.82 -10.90
N LEU A 42 19.67 -6.63 -11.88
CA LEU A 42 19.73 -5.39 -12.65
C LEU A 42 18.42 -5.10 -13.40
N GLY A 43 17.82 -6.13 -14.01
CA GLY A 43 16.53 -5.98 -14.70
C GLY A 43 15.41 -5.59 -13.73
N GLU A 44 15.35 -6.18 -12.52
CA GLU A 44 14.33 -5.87 -11.52
C GLU A 44 14.55 -4.47 -10.91
N VAL A 45 15.78 -4.08 -10.59
CA VAL A 45 16.09 -2.72 -10.12
C VAL A 45 15.81 -1.67 -11.20
N ALA A 46 16.14 -1.98 -12.45
CA ALA A 46 15.81 -1.09 -13.58
C ALA A 46 14.27 -0.94 -13.76
N LEU A 47 13.51 -1.99 -13.47
CA LEU A 47 12.05 -1.91 -13.47
C LEU A 47 11.53 -0.99 -12.36
N ASP A 48 12.07 -1.06 -11.14
CA ASP A 48 11.76 -0.12 -10.06
C ASP A 48 12.05 1.31 -10.48
N GLU A 49 13.25 1.55 -11.03
CA GLU A 49 13.68 2.85 -11.54
C GLU A 49 12.75 3.38 -12.65
N LEU A 50 12.29 2.51 -13.55
CA LEU A 50 11.32 2.88 -14.60
C LEU A 50 9.96 3.26 -14.00
N VAL A 51 9.48 2.52 -12.99
CA VAL A 51 8.22 2.84 -12.31
C VAL A 51 8.32 4.18 -11.60
N VAL A 52 9.38 4.42 -10.81
CA VAL A 52 9.60 5.72 -10.14
C VAL A 52 9.75 6.86 -11.16
N THR A 53 10.48 6.61 -12.26
CA THR A 53 10.59 7.57 -13.37
C THR A 53 9.22 7.89 -13.98
N GLY A 54 8.40 6.86 -14.23
CA GLY A 54 7.03 7.02 -14.72
C GLY A 54 6.16 7.84 -13.75
N MET A 55 6.24 7.56 -12.45
CA MET A 55 5.55 8.34 -11.42
C MET A 55 6.01 9.81 -11.44
N THR A 56 7.31 10.06 -11.47
CA THR A 56 7.88 11.41 -11.55
C THR A 56 7.43 12.15 -12.83
N LEU A 57 7.39 11.46 -13.96
CA LEU A 57 6.99 12.07 -15.23
C LEU A 57 5.49 12.30 -15.35
N THR A 58 4.66 11.58 -14.64
CA THR A 58 3.18 11.73 -14.65
C THR A 58 2.66 12.63 -13.52
N ALA A 59 3.45 12.83 -12.47
CA ALA A 59 3.10 13.71 -11.37
C ALA A 59 3.13 15.19 -11.78
N SER A 60 2.34 15.99 -11.07
CA SER A 60 2.47 17.45 -11.10
C SER A 60 3.80 17.86 -10.44
N PRO A 61 4.34 19.05 -10.77
CA PRO A 61 5.48 19.59 -10.04
C PRO A 61 5.21 19.62 -8.53
N PRO A 62 6.20 19.25 -7.71
CA PRO A 62 6.03 19.25 -6.27
C PRO A 62 5.59 20.62 -5.75
N ALA A 63 4.52 20.64 -4.97
CA ALA A 63 4.00 21.84 -4.34
C ALA A 63 3.34 21.48 -3.00
N LEU A 64 3.45 22.38 -2.04
CA LEU A 64 2.68 22.30 -0.79
C LEU A 64 1.37 23.05 -1.02
N HIS A 65 0.26 22.44 -0.68
CA HIS A 65 -1.08 23.00 -0.84
C HIS A 65 -1.66 23.51 0.47
N SER A 66 -1.17 23.01 1.60
CA SER A 66 -1.50 23.46 2.94
C SER A 66 -0.43 24.40 3.48
N GLU A 67 -0.83 25.36 4.33
CA GLU A 67 0.10 26.25 4.99
C GLU A 67 0.94 25.47 6.02
N THR A 68 2.26 25.53 5.90
CA THR A 68 3.18 24.84 6.80
C THR A 68 3.04 25.24 8.27
N SER A 69 2.59 26.48 8.53
CA SER A 69 2.28 26.96 9.87
C SER A 69 1.16 26.19 10.58
N GLY A 70 0.29 25.51 9.83
CA GLY A 70 -0.80 24.71 10.38
C GLY A 70 -0.41 23.29 10.80
N TYR A 71 0.74 22.76 10.36
CA TYR A 71 1.10 21.35 10.60
C TYR A 71 1.25 21.04 12.09
N ALA A 72 1.87 21.92 12.87
CA ALA A 72 2.04 21.74 14.31
C ALA A 72 0.70 21.66 15.04
N ALA A 73 -0.26 22.53 14.70
CA ALA A 73 -1.59 22.53 15.32
C ALA A 73 -2.38 21.26 14.99
N VAL A 74 -2.31 20.79 13.73
CA VAL A 74 -2.95 19.52 13.31
C VAL A 74 -2.26 18.35 14.02
N ALA A 75 -0.93 18.33 14.11
CA ALA A 75 -0.18 17.29 14.81
C ALA A 75 -0.53 17.23 16.30
N GLU A 76 -0.61 18.38 16.98
CA GLU A 76 -1.01 18.49 18.39
C GLU A 76 -2.42 17.93 18.59
N THR A 77 -3.38 18.32 17.73
CA THR A 77 -4.75 17.81 17.80
C THR A 77 -4.78 16.29 17.63
N LEU A 78 -4.10 15.74 16.61
CA LEU A 78 -4.08 14.31 16.34
C LEU A 78 -3.38 13.51 17.45
N SER A 79 -2.30 14.05 18.03
CA SER A 79 -1.55 13.39 19.12
C SER A 79 -2.33 13.34 20.44
N GLY A 80 -3.29 14.25 20.62
CA GLY A 80 -4.18 14.28 21.79
C GLY A 80 -5.32 13.26 21.72
N LEU A 81 -5.56 12.64 20.55
CA LEU A 81 -6.63 11.68 20.38
C LEU A 81 -6.24 10.29 20.86
N SER A 82 -7.16 9.60 21.51
CA SER A 82 -7.05 8.16 21.68
C SER A 82 -7.17 7.45 20.34
N VAL A 83 -6.73 6.19 20.28
CA VAL A 83 -6.86 5.36 19.07
C VAL A 83 -8.31 5.25 18.60
N ALA A 84 -9.27 5.16 19.52
CA ALA A 84 -10.69 5.07 19.20
C ALA A 84 -11.26 6.38 18.62
N GLU A 85 -10.74 7.53 19.06
CA GLU A 85 -11.13 8.83 18.52
C GLU A 85 -10.48 9.10 17.16
N ALA A 86 -9.21 8.72 16.98
CA ALA A 86 -8.53 8.84 15.71
C ALA A 86 -9.10 7.89 14.65
N TYR A 87 -9.50 6.69 15.07
CA TYR A 87 -10.00 5.62 14.21
C TYR A 87 -11.34 5.04 14.72
N PRO A 88 -12.42 5.82 14.68
CA PRO A 88 -13.73 5.33 15.11
C PRO A 88 -14.16 4.10 14.30
N ALA A 89 -14.93 3.22 14.90
CA ALA A 89 -15.46 2.05 14.21
C ALA A 89 -16.31 2.48 13.02
N PRO A 90 -16.07 1.94 11.82
CA PRO A 90 -16.86 2.30 10.64
C PRO A 90 -18.29 1.77 10.75
N ASP A 91 -19.20 2.42 10.06
CA ASP A 91 -20.54 1.89 9.90
C ASP A 91 -20.53 0.60 9.09
N ARG A 92 -21.52 -0.26 9.34
CA ARG A 92 -21.67 -1.50 8.59
C ARG A 92 -21.83 -1.22 7.10
N LEU A 93 -20.95 -1.79 6.29
CA LEU A 93 -20.99 -1.67 4.85
C LEU A 93 -22.34 -2.15 4.28
N GLN A 94 -23.01 -1.29 3.53
CA GLN A 94 -24.25 -1.60 2.81
C GLN A 94 -23.99 -1.43 1.31
N VAL A 95 -24.09 -2.54 0.58
CA VAL A 95 -23.90 -2.51 -0.88
C VAL A 95 -25.05 -1.73 -1.51
N ARG A 96 -24.74 -0.58 -2.10
CA ARG A 96 -25.68 0.26 -2.86
C ARG A 96 -25.86 -0.21 -4.29
N ARG A 97 -24.78 -0.71 -4.87
CA ARG A 97 -24.73 -1.18 -6.27
C ARG A 97 -23.77 -2.33 -6.41
N SER A 98 -24.16 -3.34 -7.18
CA SER A 98 -23.27 -4.39 -7.64
C SER A 98 -23.32 -4.47 -9.16
N ARG A 99 -22.17 -4.63 -9.78
CA ARG A 99 -22.03 -4.81 -11.24
C ARG A 99 -21.07 -5.93 -11.52
N ARG A 100 -21.50 -6.90 -12.35
CA ARG A 100 -20.58 -7.91 -12.86
C ARG A 100 -19.62 -7.29 -13.88
N ARG A 101 -18.35 -7.57 -13.71
CA ARG A 101 -17.24 -7.12 -14.54
C ARG A 101 -16.38 -8.30 -14.98
N LEU A 102 -15.52 -8.07 -15.97
CA LEU A 102 -14.55 -9.03 -16.46
C LEU A 102 -13.14 -8.41 -16.41
N ALA A 103 -12.16 -9.17 -15.93
CA ALA A 103 -10.74 -8.92 -16.06
C ALA A 103 -10.10 -10.12 -16.78
N GLY A 104 -9.95 -10.02 -18.09
CA GLY A 104 -9.61 -11.18 -18.91
C GLY A 104 -10.69 -12.26 -18.83
N GLN A 105 -10.32 -13.46 -18.34
CA GLN A 105 -11.25 -14.56 -18.10
C GLN A 105 -11.88 -14.56 -16.70
N LEU A 106 -11.44 -13.70 -15.80
CA LEU A 106 -11.96 -13.57 -14.45
C LEU A 106 -13.21 -12.73 -14.42
N ALA A 107 -14.31 -13.29 -13.88
CA ALA A 107 -15.55 -12.57 -13.64
C ALA A 107 -15.61 -12.18 -12.16
N PHE A 108 -15.80 -10.90 -11.88
CA PHE A 108 -15.91 -10.37 -10.53
C PHE A 108 -17.10 -9.42 -10.38
N GLU A 109 -17.48 -9.13 -9.16
CA GLU A 109 -18.46 -8.11 -8.81
C GLU A 109 -17.74 -6.82 -8.40
N GLU A 110 -18.06 -5.69 -9.02
CA GLU A 110 -17.71 -4.36 -8.55
C GLU A 110 -18.84 -3.86 -7.67
N ILE A 111 -18.63 -3.85 -6.35
CA ILE A 111 -19.61 -3.32 -5.41
C ILE A 111 -19.28 -1.86 -5.08
N THR A 112 -20.32 -1.04 -4.96
CA THR A 112 -20.22 0.35 -4.54
C THR A 112 -21.08 0.56 -3.29
N TYR A 113 -20.54 1.30 -2.32
CA TYR A 113 -21.21 1.63 -1.07
C TYR A 113 -20.87 3.06 -0.63
N GLU A 114 -21.76 3.71 0.08
CA GLU A 114 -21.45 4.99 0.72
C GLU A 114 -20.63 4.74 1.97
N HIS A 115 -19.61 5.56 2.19
CA HIS A 115 -18.75 5.46 3.36
C HIS A 115 -18.48 6.85 3.95
N ASP A 116 -18.72 6.95 5.25
CA ASP A 116 -18.29 8.07 6.07
C ASP A 116 -17.08 7.63 6.90
N SER A 117 -15.93 8.24 6.62
CA SER A 117 -14.67 7.89 7.28
C SER A 117 -14.59 8.44 8.70
N ARG A 118 -15.45 9.40 9.06
CA ARG A 118 -15.46 10.07 10.38
C ARG A 118 -14.09 10.55 10.81
N LEU A 119 -13.38 11.22 9.87
CA LEU A 119 -12.06 11.77 10.17
C LEU A 119 -12.17 12.80 11.31
N PRO A 120 -11.11 12.96 12.12
CA PRO A 120 -11.04 14.03 13.13
C PRO A 120 -11.33 15.42 12.54
N ASP A 121 -11.90 16.30 13.35
CA ASP A 121 -12.34 17.64 12.90
C ASP A 121 -11.26 18.45 12.19
N CYS A 122 -10.00 18.35 12.63
CA CYS A 122 -8.85 18.99 11.97
C CYS A 122 -8.59 18.48 10.53
N LEU A 123 -9.19 17.35 10.16
CA LEU A 123 -9.11 16.75 8.82
C LEU A 123 -10.48 16.72 8.11
N SER A 124 -11.51 17.37 8.65
CA SER A 124 -12.90 17.30 8.16
C SER A 124 -13.06 17.70 6.68
N GLN A 125 -12.22 18.61 6.19
CA GLN A 125 -12.20 18.99 4.76
C GLN A 125 -11.92 17.82 3.81
N TYR A 126 -11.31 16.73 4.30
CA TYR A 126 -11.04 15.50 3.54
C TYR A 126 -12.03 14.37 3.85
N GLY A 127 -12.92 14.56 4.83
CA GLY A 127 -13.72 13.53 5.47
C GLY A 127 -15.16 13.40 4.98
N ALA A 128 -15.63 14.20 4.02
CA ALA A 128 -17.00 14.13 3.54
C ALA A 128 -17.37 12.69 3.10
N PRO A 129 -18.59 12.21 3.45
CA PRO A 129 -19.11 10.94 2.98
C PRO A 129 -19.02 10.83 1.45
N ALA A 130 -18.56 9.70 0.95
CA ALA A 130 -18.39 9.51 -0.48
C ALA A 130 -18.47 8.02 -0.87
N PRO A 131 -18.75 7.73 -2.17
CA PRO A 131 -18.76 6.38 -2.66
C PRO A 131 -17.40 5.70 -2.49
N ALA A 132 -17.42 4.49 -1.96
CA ALA A 132 -16.30 3.57 -1.93
C ALA A 132 -16.58 2.38 -2.86
N VAL A 133 -15.54 1.75 -3.36
CA VAL A 133 -15.63 0.67 -4.33
C VAL A 133 -14.76 -0.50 -3.88
N CYS A 134 -15.29 -1.71 -3.98
CA CYS A 134 -14.54 -2.94 -3.77
C CYS A 134 -14.83 -3.93 -4.90
N ASN A 135 -13.79 -4.52 -5.46
CA ASN A 135 -13.93 -5.64 -6.40
C ASN A 135 -13.97 -6.94 -5.60
N VAL A 136 -14.96 -7.78 -5.89
CA VAL A 136 -15.23 -9.00 -5.11
C VAL A 136 -15.33 -10.20 -6.04
N GLU A 137 -14.62 -11.29 -5.73
CA GLU A 137 -14.76 -12.57 -6.40
C GLU A 137 -15.12 -13.63 -5.36
N ARG A 138 -16.21 -14.36 -5.61
CA ARG A 138 -16.74 -15.32 -4.66
C ARG A 138 -17.04 -16.66 -5.32
N HIS A 139 -16.70 -17.73 -4.62
CA HIS A 139 -17.22 -19.06 -4.92
C HIS A 139 -18.70 -19.15 -4.53
N ARG A 140 -19.42 -20.06 -5.17
CA ARG A 140 -20.74 -20.48 -4.74
C ARG A 140 -20.62 -21.51 -3.61
N GLY A 141 -21.56 -21.51 -2.68
CA GLY A 141 -21.63 -22.49 -1.60
C GLY A 141 -21.38 -21.89 -0.22
N GLY A 142 -21.02 -22.75 0.76
CA GLY A 142 -20.86 -22.36 2.16
C GLY A 142 -19.70 -21.41 2.47
N PRO A 143 -19.43 -21.16 3.76
CA PRO A 143 -18.33 -20.30 4.20
C PRO A 143 -16.99 -20.79 3.64
N ARG A 144 -16.16 -19.85 3.22
CA ARG A 144 -14.81 -20.08 2.67
C ARG A 144 -13.83 -19.08 3.26
N PRO A 145 -12.53 -19.34 3.19
CA PRO A 145 -11.55 -18.34 3.54
C PRO A 145 -11.64 -17.13 2.58
N TRP A 146 -11.37 -15.96 3.12
CA TRP A 146 -11.33 -14.69 2.39
C TRP A 146 -9.95 -14.06 2.45
N LEU A 147 -9.51 -13.55 1.31
CA LEU A 147 -8.37 -12.67 1.20
C LEU A 147 -8.87 -11.25 0.87
N ILE A 148 -8.58 -10.31 1.74
CA ILE A 148 -8.76 -8.89 1.48
C ILE A 148 -7.41 -8.35 1.01
N TRP A 149 -7.34 -7.89 -0.24
CA TRP A 149 -6.11 -7.38 -0.86
C TRP A 149 -6.16 -5.86 -1.00
N VAL A 150 -5.23 -5.17 -0.34
CA VAL A 150 -5.08 -3.70 -0.39
C VAL A 150 -3.92 -3.36 -1.32
N HIS A 151 -4.22 -2.71 -2.42
CA HIS A 151 -3.28 -2.41 -3.50
C HIS A 151 -2.28 -1.29 -3.16
N GLY A 152 -1.19 -1.17 -3.94
CA GLY A 152 -0.18 -0.13 -3.84
C GLY A 152 -0.56 1.17 -4.55
N ALA A 153 0.33 2.16 -4.47
CA ALA A 153 0.17 3.44 -5.15
C ALA A 153 0.06 3.28 -6.67
N GLY A 154 -0.80 4.08 -7.28
CA GLY A 154 -1.03 4.06 -8.73
C GLY A 154 -1.86 2.90 -9.26
N GLN A 155 -2.26 1.97 -8.42
CA GLN A 155 -3.08 0.79 -8.71
C GLN A 155 -4.60 1.07 -8.54
N GLY A 156 -5.42 0.07 -8.24
CA GLY A 156 -6.87 0.17 -8.14
C GLY A 156 -7.58 -0.13 -9.47
N GLY A 157 -6.91 -0.81 -10.38
CA GLY A 157 -7.42 -1.18 -11.71
C GLY A 157 -7.44 -2.69 -11.95
N LEU A 158 -7.77 -3.08 -13.20
CA LEU A 158 -7.84 -4.49 -13.59
C LEU A 158 -6.47 -5.20 -13.55
N SER A 159 -5.37 -4.47 -13.66
CA SER A 159 -4.01 -4.99 -13.51
C SER A 159 -3.77 -5.65 -12.15
N ASP A 160 -4.49 -5.21 -11.12
CA ASP A 160 -4.31 -5.71 -9.75
C ASP A 160 -4.69 -7.19 -9.62
N PHE A 161 -5.65 -7.67 -10.44
CA PHE A 161 -5.99 -9.09 -10.50
C PHE A 161 -4.80 -9.96 -10.96
N VAL A 162 -3.95 -9.41 -11.83
CA VAL A 162 -2.72 -10.07 -12.29
C VAL A 162 -1.64 -9.95 -11.24
N VAL A 163 -1.41 -8.74 -10.72
CA VAL A 163 -0.39 -8.42 -9.72
C VAL A 163 -0.59 -9.25 -8.44
N ALA A 164 -1.79 -9.28 -7.91
CA ALA A 164 -2.15 -10.07 -6.73
C ALA A 164 -2.35 -11.56 -7.02
N ARG A 165 -2.20 -11.98 -8.29
CA ARG A 165 -2.40 -13.38 -8.75
C ARG A 165 -3.73 -13.97 -8.31
N ILE A 166 -4.77 -13.17 -8.33
CA ILE A 166 -6.10 -13.47 -7.79
C ILE A 166 -6.66 -14.78 -8.34
N GLY A 167 -6.60 -14.99 -9.65
CA GLY A 167 -7.10 -16.23 -10.25
C GLY A 167 -6.46 -17.49 -9.68
N ARG A 168 -5.17 -17.43 -9.31
CA ARG A 168 -4.50 -18.58 -8.72
C ARG A 168 -4.92 -18.78 -7.25
N ILE A 169 -5.01 -17.73 -6.47
CA ILE A 169 -5.46 -17.78 -5.07
C ILE A 169 -6.92 -18.24 -5.01
N HIS A 170 -7.79 -17.64 -5.83
CA HIS A 170 -9.19 -18.00 -5.89
C HIS A 170 -9.39 -19.45 -6.31
N HIS A 171 -8.89 -19.87 -7.50
CA HIS A 171 -9.19 -21.20 -8.04
C HIS A 171 -8.41 -22.35 -7.40
N ARG A 172 -7.14 -22.11 -6.96
CA ARG A 172 -6.31 -23.20 -6.41
C ARG A 172 -6.36 -23.32 -4.90
N LEU A 173 -6.55 -22.19 -4.18
CA LEU A 173 -6.62 -22.18 -2.73
C LEU A 173 -8.05 -22.09 -2.21
N GLY A 174 -9.02 -21.82 -3.07
CA GLY A 174 -10.44 -21.74 -2.71
C GLY A 174 -10.85 -20.48 -1.96
N TYR A 175 -10.00 -19.45 -1.92
CA TYR A 175 -10.30 -18.19 -1.27
C TYR A 175 -11.34 -17.38 -2.04
N ASN A 176 -12.26 -16.77 -1.32
CA ASN A 176 -12.98 -15.60 -1.81
C ASN A 176 -12.08 -14.36 -1.69
N ILE A 177 -12.27 -13.40 -2.56
CA ILE A 177 -11.39 -12.23 -2.68
C ILE A 177 -12.19 -10.95 -2.53
N ALA A 178 -11.66 -9.99 -1.76
CA ALA A 178 -12.14 -8.62 -1.73
C ALA A 178 -10.96 -7.66 -1.99
N MET A 179 -11.11 -6.75 -2.95
CA MET A 179 -10.08 -5.80 -3.35
C MET A 179 -10.64 -4.38 -3.25
N PRO A 180 -10.60 -3.75 -2.05
CA PRO A 180 -11.01 -2.36 -1.89
C PRO A 180 -10.12 -1.44 -2.72
N ILE A 181 -10.73 -0.47 -3.41
CA ILE A 181 -10.01 0.56 -4.17
C ILE A 181 -9.81 1.76 -3.27
N GLN A 182 -8.55 2.10 -2.98
CA GLN A 182 -8.20 3.20 -2.09
C GLN A 182 -8.67 4.57 -2.63
N PRO A 183 -8.86 5.58 -1.76
CA PRO A 183 -9.14 6.96 -2.18
C PRO A 183 -8.14 7.45 -3.23
N GLY A 184 -8.58 8.21 -4.22
CA GLY A 184 -7.71 8.76 -5.25
C GLY A 184 -7.13 7.76 -6.26
N HIS A 185 -7.53 6.48 -6.20
CA HIS A 185 -7.01 5.42 -7.08
C HIS A 185 -8.07 4.84 -8.01
N GLY A 186 -7.64 4.16 -9.06
CA GLY A 186 -8.49 3.43 -10.00
C GLY A 186 -9.66 4.29 -10.51
N VAL A 187 -10.87 3.76 -10.41
CA VAL A 187 -12.11 4.46 -10.80
C VAL A 187 -12.44 5.64 -9.90
N ARG A 188 -11.81 5.75 -8.72
CA ARG A 188 -12.04 6.80 -7.72
C ARG A 188 -11.17 8.05 -7.91
N ARG A 189 -10.24 8.07 -8.85
CA ARG A 189 -9.35 9.23 -9.13
C ARG A 189 -10.08 10.54 -9.39
N ARG A 190 -11.32 10.47 -9.86
CA ARG A 190 -12.15 11.64 -10.15
C ARG A 190 -12.90 12.17 -8.93
N TRP A 191 -12.94 11.40 -7.84
CA TRP A 191 -13.77 11.70 -6.67
C TRP A 191 -12.96 12.20 -5.48
N PHE A 192 -11.65 12.01 -5.52
CA PHE A 192 -10.76 12.37 -4.43
C PHE A 192 -9.52 13.09 -4.94
N PRO A 193 -8.90 13.93 -4.08
CA PRO A 193 -7.56 14.44 -4.34
C PRO A 193 -6.57 13.31 -4.63
N THR A 194 -5.49 13.65 -5.28
CA THR A 194 -4.37 12.71 -5.48
C THR A 194 -3.87 12.23 -4.12
N TYR A 195 -3.63 10.92 -4.01
CA TYR A 195 -3.11 10.27 -2.82
C TYR A 195 -2.28 9.05 -3.28
N PRO A 196 -1.03 8.89 -2.84
CA PRO A 196 -0.23 9.88 -2.08
C PRO A 196 0.13 11.12 -2.90
N ASP A 197 0.42 12.23 -2.19
CA ASP A 197 0.74 13.53 -2.74
C ASP A 197 1.94 14.15 -2.00
N THR A 198 2.37 15.34 -2.42
CA THR A 198 3.38 16.15 -1.70
C THR A 198 2.79 16.96 -0.55
N ASP A 199 1.49 16.96 -0.34
CA ASP A 199 0.84 17.56 0.82
C ASP A 199 0.73 16.55 1.97
N PRO A 200 1.43 16.74 3.11
CA PRO A 200 1.45 15.78 4.19
C PRO A 200 0.12 15.63 4.91
N VAL A 201 -0.71 16.68 5.00
CA VAL A 201 -2.04 16.60 5.62
C VAL A 201 -2.99 15.76 4.76
N SER A 202 -2.95 15.96 3.44
CA SER A 202 -3.69 15.14 2.47
C SER A 202 -3.29 13.66 2.58
N ASN A 203 -2.01 13.36 2.76
CA ASN A 203 -1.52 11.98 2.91
C ASN A 203 -2.03 11.33 4.20
N VAL A 204 -2.03 12.05 5.32
CA VAL A 204 -2.58 11.57 6.60
C VAL A 204 -4.07 11.29 6.44
N ALA A 205 -4.83 12.26 5.94
CA ALA A 205 -6.27 12.11 5.73
C ALA A 205 -6.60 10.97 4.75
N GLY A 206 -5.86 10.86 3.65
CA GLY A 206 -6.03 9.80 2.65
C GLY A 206 -5.79 8.41 3.23
N MET A 207 -4.75 8.25 4.05
CA MET A 207 -4.45 6.97 4.70
C MET A 207 -5.48 6.63 5.78
N MET A 208 -5.86 7.57 6.65
CA MET A 208 -6.90 7.35 7.67
C MET A 208 -8.23 6.96 7.01
N ARG A 209 -8.58 7.62 5.90
CA ARG A 209 -9.77 7.27 5.12
C ARG A 209 -9.67 5.86 4.54
N ALA A 210 -8.53 5.48 3.95
CA ALA A 210 -8.30 4.14 3.43
C ALA A 210 -8.41 3.08 4.52
N VAL A 211 -7.87 3.35 5.72
CA VAL A 211 -7.99 2.49 6.89
C VAL A 211 -9.46 2.29 7.27
N SER A 212 -10.24 3.37 7.38
CA SER A 212 -11.67 3.29 7.70
C SER A 212 -12.47 2.46 6.68
N GLU A 213 -12.20 2.66 5.39
CA GLU A 213 -12.87 1.92 4.30
C GLU A 213 -12.49 0.43 4.29
N VAL A 214 -11.21 0.10 4.52
CA VAL A 214 -10.77 -1.31 4.61
C VAL A 214 -11.36 -2.00 5.84
N ARG A 215 -11.46 -1.31 6.98
CA ARG A 215 -12.15 -1.82 8.19
C ARG A 215 -13.63 -2.12 7.91
N ALA A 216 -14.32 -1.27 7.16
CA ALA A 216 -15.70 -1.53 6.75
C ALA A 216 -15.80 -2.79 5.86
N VAL A 217 -14.82 -3.03 4.98
CA VAL A 217 -14.75 -4.26 4.17
C VAL A 217 -14.45 -5.48 5.05
N VAL A 218 -13.54 -5.38 6.03
CA VAL A 218 -13.28 -6.45 7.00
C VAL A 218 -14.56 -6.82 7.74
N GLY A 219 -15.27 -5.86 8.32
CA GLY A 219 -16.52 -6.09 9.03
C GLY A 219 -17.65 -6.66 8.15
N TRP A 220 -17.59 -6.41 6.83
CA TRP A 220 -18.53 -7.01 5.87
C TRP A 220 -18.13 -8.46 5.50
N VAL A 221 -16.85 -8.76 5.44
CA VAL A 221 -16.32 -10.10 5.10
C VAL A 221 -16.45 -11.07 6.26
N GLN A 222 -16.05 -10.70 7.47
CA GLN A 222 -15.95 -11.59 8.64
C GLN A 222 -17.19 -12.46 8.90
N PRO A 223 -18.43 -11.94 8.87
CA PRO A 223 -19.61 -12.77 9.15
C PRO A 223 -19.89 -13.88 8.13
N GLN A 224 -19.24 -13.85 6.97
CA GLN A 224 -19.43 -14.81 5.87
C GLN A 224 -18.15 -15.61 5.56
N ALA A 225 -17.08 -15.38 6.31
CA ALA A 225 -15.78 -16.03 6.13
C ALA A 225 -15.60 -17.18 7.11
N SER A 226 -14.94 -18.25 6.68
CA SER A 226 -14.38 -19.25 7.59
C SER A 226 -13.02 -18.81 8.14
N THR A 227 -12.33 -17.94 7.43
CA THR A 227 -11.01 -17.41 7.76
C THR A 227 -10.86 -16.07 7.04
N THR A 228 -10.33 -15.04 7.69
CA THR A 228 -10.14 -13.72 7.10
C THR A 228 -8.66 -13.34 7.13
N VAL A 229 -8.03 -13.25 5.95
CA VAL A 229 -6.65 -12.78 5.79
C VAL A 229 -6.64 -11.41 5.15
N LEU A 230 -5.93 -10.46 5.77
CA LEU A 230 -5.71 -9.12 5.23
C LEU A 230 -4.31 -9.01 4.63
N SER A 231 -4.20 -8.49 3.42
CA SER A 231 -2.93 -8.42 2.70
C SER A 231 -2.76 -7.05 2.06
N GLY A 232 -1.54 -6.50 2.11
CA GLY A 232 -1.25 -5.19 1.54
C GLY A 232 0.08 -5.13 0.80
N LEU A 233 0.07 -4.39 -0.32
CA LEU A 233 1.23 -4.15 -1.16
C LEU A 233 1.66 -2.68 -1.06
N SER A 234 2.96 -2.42 -0.78
CA SER A 234 3.54 -1.08 -0.85
C SER A 234 2.71 -0.07 -0.02
N LEU A 235 2.10 0.96 -0.61
CA LEU A 235 1.18 1.89 0.07
C LEU A 235 0.08 1.14 0.84
N GLY A 236 -0.49 0.10 0.24
CA GLY A 236 -1.51 -0.72 0.88
C GLY A 236 -1.01 -1.48 2.10
N SER A 237 0.30 -1.72 2.23
CA SER A 237 0.87 -2.36 3.42
C SER A 237 0.74 -1.48 4.67
N GLY A 238 0.91 -0.16 4.54
CA GLY A 238 0.70 0.78 5.64
C GLY A 238 -0.76 0.77 6.12
N VAL A 239 -1.71 0.80 5.18
CA VAL A 239 -3.15 0.68 5.49
C VAL A 239 -3.45 -0.67 6.16
N THR A 240 -2.94 -1.77 5.60
CA THR A 240 -3.11 -3.14 6.14
C THR A 240 -2.57 -3.24 7.56
N ALA A 241 -1.40 -2.67 7.82
CA ALA A 241 -0.77 -2.69 9.13
C ALA A 241 -1.60 -1.97 10.19
N LEU A 242 -2.10 -0.79 9.87
CA LEU A 242 -2.98 -0.03 10.76
C LEU A 242 -4.30 -0.78 11.02
N VAL A 243 -4.92 -1.33 9.99
CA VAL A 243 -6.15 -2.13 10.14
C VAL A 243 -5.91 -3.36 11.00
N ALA A 244 -4.78 -4.07 10.82
CA ALA A 244 -4.45 -5.26 11.62
C ALA A 244 -4.23 -4.95 13.11
N ALA A 245 -3.88 -3.72 13.45
CA ALA A 245 -3.79 -3.25 14.83
C ALA A 245 -5.14 -2.82 15.43
N LEU A 246 -6.15 -2.57 14.58
CA LEU A 246 -7.47 -2.04 14.99
C LEU A 246 -8.58 -3.08 14.95
N GLU A 247 -8.49 -4.08 14.08
CA GLU A 247 -9.57 -5.04 13.83
C GLU A 247 -9.28 -6.39 14.48
N PRO A 248 -10.05 -6.78 15.50
CA PRO A 248 -10.02 -8.13 16.03
C PRO A 248 -10.64 -9.13 15.04
N GLY A 249 -10.25 -10.39 15.15
CA GLY A 249 -10.84 -11.47 14.33
C GLY A 249 -10.28 -11.54 12.91
N LEU A 250 -9.13 -10.93 12.64
CA LEU A 250 -8.31 -11.28 11.49
C LEU A 250 -7.50 -12.52 11.84
N ASP A 251 -7.53 -13.52 10.98
CA ASP A 251 -6.80 -14.78 11.17
C ASP A 251 -5.37 -14.71 10.65
N GLY A 252 -5.10 -13.82 9.69
CA GLY A 252 -3.76 -13.62 9.15
C GLY A 252 -3.54 -12.26 8.53
N VAL A 253 -2.27 -11.82 8.52
CA VAL A 253 -1.86 -10.57 7.87
C VAL A 253 -0.59 -10.77 7.06
N ALA A 254 -0.57 -10.24 5.83
CA ALA A 254 0.60 -10.29 4.95
C ALA A 254 0.94 -8.91 4.37
N LEU A 255 2.20 -8.50 4.50
CA LEU A 255 2.73 -7.23 3.98
C LEU A 255 3.76 -7.52 2.91
N TYR A 256 3.61 -6.87 1.75
CA TYR A 256 4.54 -7.00 0.63
C TYR A 256 5.22 -5.66 0.38
N THR A 257 6.55 -5.68 0.38
CA THR A 257 7.40 -4.49 0.23
C THR A 257 6.85 -3.28 1.00
N PRO A 258 6.74 -3.42 2.35
CA PRO A 258 6.04 -2.44 3.17
C PRO A 258 6.73 -1.09 3.14
N ILE A 259 5.93 -0.03 3.23
CA ILE A 259 6.42 1.35 3.40
C ILE A 259 6.21 1.80 4.84
N LEU A 260 7.17 2.58 5.33
CA LEU A 260 7.10 3.33 6.59
C LEU A 260 7.43 4.80 6.30
N GLY A 261 6.80 5.71 7.05
CA GLY A 261 7.09 7.13 6.91
C GLY A 261 6.81 7.65 5.50
N LEU A 262 5.56 7.51 5.03
CA LEU A 262 5.14 7.85 3.66
C LEU A 262 5.71 9.18 3.16
N ASN A 263 5.62 10.24 3.96
CA ASN A 263 6.09 11.58 3.56
C ASN A 263 7.62 11.64 3.44
N GLY A 264 8.37 11.00 4.34
CA GLY A 264 9.82 10.88 4.26
C GLY A 264 10.26 10.09 3.03
N MET A 265 9.54 9.02 2.68
CA MET A 265 9.78 8.26 1.45
C MET A 265 9.56 9.13 0.20
N ILE A 266 8.47 9.91 0.16
CA ILE A 266 8.22 10.86 -0.93
C ILE A 266 9.37 11.88 -1.00
N ALA A 267 9.78 12.48 0.12
CA ALA A 267 10.89 13.41 0.19
C ALA A 267 12.18 12.84 -0.45
N ASN A 268 12.49 11.58 -0.15
CA ASN A 268 13.65 10.90 -0.72
C ASN A 268 13.60 10.78 -2.26
N HIS A 269 12.42 10.69 -2.85
CA HIS A 269 12.27 10.61 -4.31
C HIS A 269 12.21 11.99 -4.98
N LEU A 270 11.99 13.07 -4.23
CA LEU A 270 11.88 14.42 -4.79
C LEU A 270 13.19 14.97 -5.36
N HIS A 271 14.36 14.41 -5.00
CA HIS A 271 15.64 14.78 -5.60
C HIS A 271 15.64 14.70 -7.13
N ARG A 272 14.78 13.87 -7.72
CA ARG A 272 14.60 13.74 -9.18
C ARG A 272 14.08 15.00 -9.85
N TRP A 273 13.45 15.89 -9.10
CA TRP A 273 12.97 17.19 -9.58
C TRP A 273 14.06 18.27 -9.52
N GLY A 274 15.25 17.95 -8.92
CA GLY A 274 16.34 18.91 -8.71
C GLY A 274 15.94 20.01 -7.73
N GLY A 275 16.67 21.11 -7.71
CA GLY A 275 16.47 22.21 -6.76
C GLY A 275 15.06 22.80 -6.68
N ALA A 276 14.22 22.58 -7.69
CA ALA A 276 12.82 23.01 -7.66
C ALA A 276 11.99 22.30 -6.57
N ALA A 277 12.45 21.15 -6.07
CA ALA A 277 11.76 20.38 -5.06
C ALA A 277 12.42 20.45 -3.66
N ASP A 278 13.56 21.13 -3.51
CA ASP A 278 14.33 21.11 -2.26
C ASP A 278 13.52 21.64 -1.08
N ALA A 279 12.77 22.71 -1.26
CA ALA A 279 11.93 23.26 -0.21
C ALA A 279 10.81 22.30 0.21
N VAL A 280 10.17 21.64 -0.75
CA VAL A 280 9.11 20.65 -0.48
C VAL A 280 9.72 19.42 0.22
N SER A 281 10.86 18.93 -0.26
CA SER A 281 11.58 17.81 0.35
C SER A 281 11.98 18.10 1.80
N ALA A 282 12.49 19.30 2.07
CA ALA A 282 12.85 19.73 3.43
C ALA A 282 11.63 19.76 4.38
N VAL A 283 10.49 20.24 3.90
CA VAL A 283 9.24 20.25 4.69
C VAL A 283 8.77 18.81 4.95
N LEU A 284 8.72 17.95 3.93
CA LEU A 284 8.27 16.57 4.11
C LEU A 284 9.17 15.73 5.03
N ALA A 285 10.44 16.11 5.15
CA ALA A 285 11.42 15.49 6.05
C ALA A 285 11.51 16.17 7.43
N SER A 286 10.70 17.19 7.70
CA SER A 286 10.75 17.95 8.95
C SER A 286 10.16 17.20 10.14
N SER A 287 10.55 17.62 11.35
CA SER A 287 10.02 17.09 12.62
C SER A 287 8.52 17.34 12.77
N GLU A 288 8.03 18.47 12.26
CA GLU A 288 6.61 18.82 12.29
C GLU A 288 5.78 17.84 11.45
N VAL A 289 6.27 17.48 10.26
CA VAL A 289 5.61 16.46 9.41
C VAL A 289 5.75 15.07 10.03
N ALA A 290 6.87 14.75 10.66
CA ALA A 290 7.02 13.48 11.39
C ALA A 290 6.00 13.39 12.54
N ALA A 291 5.80 14.46 13.33
CA ALA A 291 4.78 14.52 14.37
C ALA A 291 3.36 14.40 13.81
N LEU A 292 3.06 15.11 12.72
CA LEU A 292 1.76 15.03 12.02
C LEU A 292 1.44 13.60 11.55
N THR A 293 2.44 12.85 11.09
CA THR A 293 2.26 11.50 10.54
C THR A 293 2.30 10.39 11.59
N ALA A 294 2.54 10.69 12.86
CA ALA A 294 2.60 9.69 13.93
C ALA A 294 1.28 8.90 14.08
N VAL A 295 0.14 9.54 13.82
CA VAL A 295 -1.19 8.88 13.86
C VAL A 295 -1.34 7.77 12.82
N ILE A 296 -0.60 7.83 11.72
CA ILE A 296 -0.59 6.83 10.64
C ILE A 296 0.68 5.96 10.64
N ASP A 297 1.43 5.92 11.74
CA ASP A 297 2.61 5.07 11.85
C ASP A 297 2.23 3.61 12.09
N PRO A 298 2.53 2.69 11.15
CA PRO A 298 2.23 1.28 11.31
C PRO A 298 2.98 0.59 12.46
N LEU A 299 4.04 1.21 12.99
CA LEU A 299 4.81 0.69 14.12
C LEU A 299 4.26 1.11 15.48
N ALA A 300 3.34 2.08 15.54
CA ALA A 300 2.79 2.58 16.79
C ALA A 300 2.11 1.47 17.60
N ASN A 301 1.33 0.62 16.94
CA ASN A 301 0.61 -0.46 17.59
C ASN A 301 0.90 -1.81 16.90
N PRO A 302 1.17 -2.89 17.67
CA PRO A 302 1.32 -4.21 17.09
C PRO A 302 -0.03 -4.73 16.56
N PRO A 303 -0.02 -5.60 15.54
CA PRO A 303 -1.24 -6.24 15.04
C PRO A 303 -1.85 -7.15 16.10
N LEU A 304 -3.17 -7.29 16.08
CA LEU A 304 -3.90 -8.20 16.96
C LEU A 304 -3.78 -9.67 16.52
N VAL A 305 -3.38 -9.91 15.28
CA VAL A 305 -3.09 -11.24 14.71
C VAL A 305 -1.85 -11.84 15.39
N PRO A 306 -1.84 -13.14 15.78
CA PRO A 306 -0.68 -13.77 16.42
C PRO A 306 0.55 -13.84 15.49
N PRO A 307 1.79 -13.83 16.03
CA PRO A 307 3.01 -13.75 15.21
C PRO A 307 3.15 -14.84 14.14
N GLU A 308 2.75 -16.07 14.42
CA GLU A 308 2.77 -17.21 13.49
C GLU A 308 1.90 -16.97 12.24
N HIS A 309 0.91 -16.11 12.33
CA HIS A 309 0.00 -15.70 11.26
C HIS A 309 0.33 -14.33 10.65
N ARG A 310 1.58 -13.89 10.80
CA ARG A 310 2.08 -12.67 10.17
C ARG A 310 3.14 -13.02 9.12
N LEU A 311 3.02 -12.46 7.94
CA LEU A 311 4.00 -12.59 6.86
C LEU A 311 4.47 -11.20 6.41
N ILE A 312 5.77 -11.02 6.34
CA ILE A 312 6.40 -9.83 5.75
C ILE A 312 7.28 -10.30 4.60
N VAL A 313 7.07 -9.74 3.42
CA VAL A 313 7.89 -9.97 2.23
C VAL A 313 8.61 -8.66 1.92
N GLY A 314 9.93 -8.63 2.12
CA GLY A 314 10.80 -7.53 1.73
C GLY A 314 11.49 -7.82 0.41
N ALA A 315 11.92 -6.78 -0.30
CA ALA A 315 12.80 -6.90 -1.46
C ALA A 315 14.19 -6.34 -1.11
N TRP A 316 15.23 -7.14 -1.39
CA TRP A 316 16.59 -6.81 -0.94
C TRP A 316 17.15 -5.56 -1.63
N ASN A 317 16.81 -5.40 -2.91
CA ASN A 317 17.24 -4.28 -3.74
C ASN A 317 16.10 -3.30 -4.04
N ASP A 318 15.16 -3.14 -3.11
CA ASP A 318 14.01 -2.24 -3.24
C ASP A 318 14.46 -0.79 -3.41
N GLN A 319 14.13 -0.16 -4.55
CA GLN A 319 14.46 1.23 -4.84
C GLN A 319 13.27 2.18 -4.60
N MET A 320 12.11 1.66 -4.23
CA MET A 320 10.91 2.46 -3.99
C MET A 320 10.67 2.68 -2.50
N ALA A 321 10.55 1.60 -1.73
CA ALA A 321 10.27 1.64 -0.29
C ALA A 321 11.53 1.43 0.57
N MET A 322 12.64 1.01 -0.03
CA MET A 322 13.86 0.57 0.63
C MET A 322 13.65 -0.71 1.48
N ARG A 323 14.72 -1.33 1.93
CA ARG A 323 14.63 -2.57 2.75
C ARG A 323 14.38 -2.33 4.23
N ALA A 324 14.76 -1.15 4.75
CA ALA A 324 14.66 -0.83 6.16
C ALA A 324 13.22 -0.96 6.73
N PRO A 325 12.15 -0.53 6.03
CA PRO A 325 10.79 -0.73 6.49
C PRO A 325 10.42 -2.20 6.77
N ALA A 326 10.82 -3.13 5.91
CA ALA A 326 10.53 -4.56 6.12
C ALA A 326 11.24 -5.12 7.36
N LEU A 327 12.47 -4.68 7.62
CA LEU A 327 13.20 -5.03 8.85
C LEU A 327 12.52 -4.46 10.09
N ALA A 328 12.23 -3.16 10.11
CA ALA A 328 11.59 -2.50 11.24
C ALA A 328 10.21 -3.11 11.55
N MET A 329 9.43 -3.44 10.51
CA MET A 329 8.15 -4.15 10.69
C MET A 329 8.36 -5.52 11.31
N HIS A 330 9.35 -6.29 10.85
CA HIS A 330 9.64 -7.62 11.40
C HIS A 330 10.13 -7.54 12.85
N GLU A 331 11.03 -6.62 13.15
CA GLU A 331 11.54 -6.40 14.52
C GLU A 331 10.40 -6.05 15.49
N ARG A 332 9.45 -5.22 15.04
CA ARG A 332 8.32 -4.78 15.86
C ARG A 332 7.21 -5.82 15.98
N TRP A 333 6.92 -6.53 14.88
CA TRP A 333 5.77 -7.42 14.75
C TRP A 333 6.09 -8.89 15.04
N GLY A 334 7.36 -9.29 14.82
CA GLY A 334 7.71 -10.70 14.71
C GLY A 334 7.10 -11.35 13.47
N GLY A 335 6.92 -12.67 13.53
CA GLY A 335 6.33 -13.44 12.44
C GLY A 335 7.34 -13.87 11.38
N ARG A 336 6.83 -14.23 10.18
CA ARG A 336 7.64 -14.74 9.08
C ARG A 336 8.17 -13.58 8.24
N LEU A 337 9.50 -13.52 8.06
CA LEU A 337 10.14 -12.60 7.12
C LEU A 337 10.69 -13.39 5.95
N HIS A 338 10.29 -12.99 4.73
CA HIS A 338 10.86 -13.53 3.49
C HIS A 338 11.50 -12.43 2.67
N TRP A 339 12.76 -12.63 2.27
CA TRP A 339 13.47 -11.73 1.38
C TRP A 339 13.39 -12.18 -0.07
N HIS A 340 12.85 -11.33 -0.93
CA HIS A 340 13.00 -11.44 -2.36
C HIS A 340 14.36 -10.86 -2.77
N ASP A 341 15.14 -11.64 -3.50
CA ASP A 341 16.47 -11.25 -4.00
C ASP A 341 16.35 -10.40 -5.29
N GLY A 342 15.70 -9.25 -5.18
CA GLY A 342 15.44 -8.36 -6.31
C GLY A 342 14.77 -7.05 -5.86
N GLY A 343 14.10 -6.37 -6.79
CA GLY A 343 13.48 -5.06 -6.60
C GLY A 343 12.05 -5.09 -6.06
N HIS A 344 11.52 -3.89 -5.79
CA HIS A 344 10.16 -3.65 -5.28
C HIS A 344 9.08 -4.28 -6.16
N VAL A 345 9.17 -4.06 -7.47
CA VAL A 345 8.19 -4.59 -8.44
C VAL A 345 8.49 -6.04 -8.79
N GLY A 346 9.76 -6.43 -8.79
CA GLY A 346 10.22 -7.77 -9.17
C GLY A 346 9.64 -8.90 -8.33
N HIS A 347 9.38 -8.65 -7.02
CA HIS A 347 8.80 -9.66 -6.14
C HIS A 347 7.43 -10.18 -6.65
N LEU A 348 6.66 -9.35 -7.35
CA LEU A 348 5.34 -9.73 -7.90
C LEU A 348 5.43 -10.87 -8.93
N PHE A 349 6.57 -11.00 -9.60
CA PHE A 349 6.82 -12.03 -10.61
C PHE A 349 7.59 -13.23 -10.04
N SER A 350 8.03 -13.17 -8.78
CA SER A 350 8.82 -14.23 -8.13
C SER A 350 7.98 -15.46 -7.82
N GLY A 351 8.38 -16.61 -8.35
CA GLY A 351 7.78 -17.90 -8.01
C GLY A 351 8.01 -18.31 -6.55
N ARG A 352 9.15 -17.87 -5.93
CA ARG A 352 9.43 -18.10 -4.50
C ARG A 352 8.49 -17.31 -3.61
N VAL A 353 8.31 -16.01 -3.87
CA VAL A 353 7.36 -15.18 -3.13
C VAL A 353 5.96 -15.76 -3.23
N GLN A 354 5.57 -16.19 -4.44
CA GLN A 354 4.28 -16.85 -4.61
C GLN A 354 4.15 -18.13 -3.79
N ALA A 355 5.16 -18.99 -3.77
CA ALA A 355 5.14 -20.23 -3.00
C ALA A 355 5.03 -19.94 -1.49
N VAL A 356 5.77 -18.97 -0.98
CA VAL A 356 5.69 -18.52 0.42
C VAL A 356 4.30 -17.97 0.75
N THR A 357 3.73 -17.13 -0.12
CA THR A 357 2.37 -16.61 0.03
C THR A 357 1.34 -17.73 0.07
N GLU A 358 1.41 -18.69 -0.85
CA GLU A 358 0.46 -19.80 -0.90
C GLU A 358 0.59 -20.74 0.31
N ALA A 359 1.81 -20.98 0.78
CA ALA A 359 2.05 -21.76 2.00
C ALA A 359 1.44 -21.05 3.22
N PHE A 360 1.71 -19.75 3.37
CA PHE A 360 1.14 -18.93 4.43
C PHE A 360 -0.40 -18.95 4.42
N LEU A 361 -1.02 -18.75 3.27
CA LEU A 361 -2.48 -18.77 3.13
C LEU A 361 -3.08 -20.13 3.47
N ARG A 362 -2.43 -21.25 3.10
CA ARG A 362 -2.88 -22.60 3.49
C ARG A 362 -2.74 -22.83 4.99
N ASP A 363 -1.63 -22.41 5.59
CA ASP A 363 -1.40 -22.57 7.01
C ASP A 363 -2.48 -21.85 7.83
N VAL A 364 -2.76 -20.58 7.51
CA VAL A 364 -3.79 -19.80 8.20
C VAL A 364 -5.18 -20.42 8.00
N ALA A 365 -5.52 -20.83 6.77
CA ALA A 365 -6.83 -21.45 6.50
C ALA A 365 -7.02 -22.79 7.20
N SER A 366 -5.94 -23.57 7.40
CA SER A 366 -6.04 -24.90 8.04
C SER A 366 -6.32 -24.85 9.54
N GLN A 367 -5.93 -23.75 10.22
CA GLN A 367 -6.14 -23.59 11.66
C GLN A 367 -7.55 -23.11 12.00
N GLY A 368 -8.23 -22.40 11.09
CA GLY A 368 -9.62 -21.99 11.27
C GLY A 368 -10.67 -23.13 11.23
N TRP A 369 -10.25 -24.39 11.03
CA TRP A 369 -11.14 -25.57 11.01
C TRP A 369 -11.20 -26.33 12.34
N PHE A 370 -10.45 -25.90 13.36
CA PHE A 370 -10.30 -26.62 14.64
C PHE A 370 -10.86 -25.87 15.85
N GLU A 371 -11.51 -24.72 15.65
CA GLU A 371 -12.32 -24.02 16.66
C GLU A 371 -13.81 -24.10 16.29
#